data_9eba691597283c07e55d8e522cc85cbc
#
_entry.id   9eba691597283c07e55d8e522cc85cbc
#
_cell.length_a   1.000
_cell.length_b   1.000
_cell.length_c   1.000
_cell.angle_alpha   90.00
_cell.angle_beta   90.00
_cell.angle_gamma   90.00
#
_symmetry.space_group_name_H-M   'P 1'
#
loop_
_entity.id
_entity.type
_entity.pdbx_description
1 polymer ?
#
loop_
_entity_poly.entity_id
_entity_poly.type
_entity_poly.pdbx_seq_one_letter_code
_entity_poly.pdbx_strand_id
1 'polypeptide(L)'
;TSVEELIRAGADILDIGACSTRPNSTPISSEDEWLSLSRALEMIRAHWADIPISVDTFRASIADLALQHGADMINDVYGGEADTCMWNVVKKHNVPYVLTHSLAIVDSTAGQYDSTLSQTLDYLQDRLSYLYRSGVKDVLVDPGFGFGKTVEQNYTLLRQLELFHVLRAPLLVGVSRKSMLYKPL
;
A
#
# COMPACT_ATOMS: atom_id res chain seq x y z
N THR A 1 0.72 7.21 18.63
CA THR A 1 1.78 8.14 18.17
C THR A 1 1.09 9.29 17.46
N SER A 2 1.40 10.52 17.84
CA SER A 2 0.86 11.71 17.18
C SER A 2 1.62 12.03 15.89
N VAL A 3 1.01 12.79 15.00
CA VAL A 3 1.66 13.26 13.76
C VAL A 3 2.95 14.03 14.10
N GLU A 4 2.88 14.90 15.08
CA GLU A 4 4.05 15.68 15.53
C GLU A 4 5.22 14.81 16.01
N GLU A 5 4.94 13.72 16.74
CA GLU A 5 5.97 12.78 17.19
C GLU A 5 6.63 12.06 16.01
N LEU A 6 5.84 11.67 14.99
CA LEU A 6 6.37 11.03 13.80
C LEU A 6 7.31 11.97 13.02
N ILE A 7 6.88 13.21 12.81
CA ILE A 7 7.69 14.21 12.11
C ILE A 7 8.97 14.53 12.89
N ARG A 8 8.87 14.70 14.21
CA ARG A 8 10.07 14.91 15.07
C ARG A 8 11.03 13.71 15.06
N ALA A 9 10.49 12.50 14.86
CA ALA A 9 11.29 11.28 14.72
C ALA A 9 11.91 11.11 13.32
N GLY A 10 11.66 12.04 12.39
CA GLY A 10 12.25 12.06 11.06
C GLY A 10 11.41 11.37 9.99
N ALA A 11 10.08 11.34 10.14
CA ALA A 11 9.22 10.86 9.07
C ALA A 11 9.23 11.84 7.88
N ASP A 12 9.56 11.34 6.70
CA ASP A 12 9.55 12.09 5.44
C ASP A 12 8.17 12.06 4.76
N ILE A 13 7.37 11.03 5.02
CA ILE A 13 6.03 10.84 4.47
C ILE A 13 5.12 10.37 5.61
N LEU A 14 3.90 10.89 5.67
CA LEU A 14 2.86 10.40 6.58
C LEU A 14 1.92 9.47 5.82
N ASP A 15 1.83 8.21 6.24
CA ASP A 15 0.85 7.26 5.71
C ASP A 15 -0.33 7.18 6.65
N ILE A 16 -1.51 7.60 6.19
CA ILE A 16 -2.73 7.67 7.01
C ILE A 16 -3.82 6.78 6.44
N GLY A 17 -4.48 6.03 7.31
CA GLY A 17 -5.58 5.16 6.96
C GLY A 17 -6.62 5.09 8.07
N ALA A 18 -7.88 4.96 7.71
CA ALA A 18 -8.98 4.82 8.65
C ALA A 18 -9.56 3.41 8.71
N CYS A 19 -9.38 2.62 7.64
CA CYS A 19 -9.88 1.25 7.55
C CYS A 19 -8.77 0.25 7.92
N SER A 20 -9.00 -0.58 8.94
CA SER A 20 -8.03 -1.63 9.28
C SER A 20 -8.15 -2.81 8.32
N THR A 21 -7.06 -3.17 7.68
CA THR A 21 -6.94 -4.37 6.81
C THR A 21 -6.42 -5.61 7.55
N ARG A 22 -6.37 -5.55 8.91
CA ARG A 22 -5.94 -6.70 9.72
C ARG A 22 -6.97 -7.83 9.65
N PRO A 23 -6.53 -9.10 9.69
CA PRO A 23 -7.45 -10.22 9.81
C PRO A 23 -8.45 -10.03 10.96
N ASN A 24 -9.72 -10.30 10.70
CA ASN A 24 -10.84 -10.14 11.66
C ASN A 24 -11.19 -8.69 12.06
N SER A 25 -10.68 -7.67 11.36
CA SER A 25 -11.21 -6.32 11.52
C SER A 25 -12.59 -6.20 10.87
N THR A 26 -13.50 -5.46 11.50
CA THR A 26 -14.79 -5.12 10.88
C THR A 26 -14.55 -3.96 9.91
N PRO A 27 -14.88 -4.13 8.62
CA PRO A 27 -14.79 -3.02 7.68
C PRO A 27 -15.74 -1.90 8.11
N ILE A 28 -15.25 -0.66 8.07
CA ILE A 28 -16.08 0.53 8.27
C ILE A 28 -16.75 0.92 6.95
N SER A 29 -17.84 1.70 7.02
CA SER A 29 -18.48 2.26 5.83
C SER A 29 -17.54 3.22 5.08
N SER A 30 -17.78 3.47 3.81
CA SER A 30 -17.04 4.47 3.04
C SER A 30 -17.23 5.88 3.60
N GLU A 31 -18.42 6.16 4.12
CA GLU A 31 -18.76 7.44 4.75
C GLU A 31 -17.95 7.67 6.03
N ASP A 32 -17.86 6.65 6.90
CA ASP A 32 -17.06 6.74 8.14
C ASP A 32 -15.56 6.82 7.86
N GLU A 33 -15.09 6.08 6.87
CA GLU A 33 -13.71 6.16 6.40
C GLU A 33 -13.39 7.57 5.93
N TRP A 34 -14.22 8.13 5.05
CA TRP A 34 -14.02 9.48 4.56
C TRP A 34 -14.10 10.54 5.68
N LEU A 35 -15.07 10.43 6.58
CA LEU A 35 -15.20 11.36 7.69
C LEU A 35 -13.94 11.40 8.58
N SER A 36 -13.30 10.26 8.77
CA SER A 36 -12.06 10.15 9.54
C SER A 36 -10.86 10.72 8.78
N LEU A 37 -10.71 10.35 7.50
CA LEU A 37 -9.61 10.79 6.65
C LEU A 37 -9.66 12.30 6.36
N SER A 38 -10.83 12.85 6.06
CA SER A 38 -10.98 14.28 5.76
C SER A 38 -10.52 15.16 6.92
N ARG A 39 -10.91 14.79 8.15
CA ARG A 39 -10.46 15.51 9.35
C ARG A 39 -8.96 15.42 9.57
N ALA A 40 -8.39 14.24 9.33
CA ALA A 40 -6.94 14.05 9.45
C ALA A 40 -6.18 14.87 8.41
N LEU A 41 -6.62 14.86 7.14
CA LEU A 41 -6.03 15.64 6.05
C LEU A 41 -6.09 17.14 6.35
N GLU A 42 -7.25 17.65 6.72
CA GLU A 42 -7.41 19.07 7.08
C GLU A 42 -6.48 19.48 8.22
N MET A 43 -6.42 18.68 9.30
CA MET A 43 -5.56 18.94 10.44
C MET A 43 -4.07 18.93 10.06
N ILE A 44 -3.63 17.93 9.29
CA ILE A 44 -2.22 17.81 8.89
C ILE A 44 -1.85 18.98 7.97
N ARG A 45 -2.66 19.29 6.96
CA ARG A 45 -2.39 20.39 6.03
C ARG A 45 -2.39 21.76 6.71
N ALA A 46 -3.22 21.97 7.74
CA ALA A 46 -3.23 23.22 8.50
C ALA A 46 -1.94 23.46 9.31
N HIS A 47 -1.23 22.40 9.74
CA HIS A 47 -0.06 22.53 10.62
C HIS A 47 1.27 22.17 9.90
N TRP A 48 1.22 21.32 8.88
CA TRP A 48 2.38 20.82 8.13
C TRP A 48 2.05 20.78 6.64
N ALA A 49 1.99 21.95 6.03
CA ALA A 49 1.54 22.10 4.63
C ALA A 49 2.37 21.28 3.63
N ASP A 50 3.67 21.18 3.85
CA ASP A 50 4.63 20.60 2.89
C ASP A 50 4.95 19.12 3.12
N ILE A 51 4.48 18.49 4.22
CA ILE A 51 4.75 17.07 4.45
C ILE A 51 3.98 16.21 3.44
N PRO A 52 4.62 15.31 2.71
CA PRO A 52 3.90 14.39 1.82
C PRO A 52 2.96 13.48 2.59
N ILE A 53 1.73 13.32 2.10
CA ILE A 53 0.70 12.47 2.70
C ILE A 53 0.35 11.34 1.73
N SER A 54 0.58 10.10 2.19
CA SER A 54 0.05 8.89 1.60
C SER A 54 -1.28 8.53 2.26
N VAL A 55 -2.26 8.06 1.49
CA VAL A 55 -3.52 7.56 2.03
C VAL A 55 -3.65 6.07 1.77
N ASP A 56 -3.71 5.29 2.89
CA ASP A 56 -3.96 3.84 2.88
C ASP A 56 -5.46 3.60 2.71
N THR A 57 -5.86 3.26 1.50
CA THR A 57 -7.22 2.88 1.15
C THR A 57 -7.24 1.98 -0.08
N PHE A 58 -8.17 1.03 -0.10
CA PHE A 58 -8.45 0.15 -1.24
C PHE A 58 -9.71 0.57 -2.02
N ARG A 59 -10.35 1.68 -1.62
CA ARG A 59 -11.56 2.20 -2.28
C ARG A 59 -11.22 3.36 -3.20
N ALA A 60 -11.48 3.22 -4.47
CA ALA A 60 -11.22 4.26 -5.47
C ALA A 60 -11.96 5.58 -5.20
N SER A 61 -13.18 5.51 -4.68
CA SER A 61 -13.95 6.71 -4.30
C SER A 61 -13.30 7.49 -3.15
N ILE A 62 -12.76 6.80 -2.16
CA ILE A 62 -12.03 7.43 -1.05
C ILE A 62 -10.69 8.00 -1.53
N ALA A 63 -9.98 7.26 -2.38
CA ALA A 63 -8.75 7.76 -3.01
C ALA A 63 -8.97 9.05 -3.81
N ASP A 64 -10.05 9.11 -4.63
CA ASP A 64 -10.39 10.31 -5.41
C ASP A 64 -10.68 11.51 -4.50
N LEU A 65 -11.45 11.31 -3.42
CA LEU A 65 -11.73 12.34 -2.43
C LEU A 65 -10.46 12.78 -1.68
N ALA A 66 -9.64 11.85 -1.23
CA ALA A 66 -8.41 12.16 -0.51
C ALA A 66 -7.45 13.01 -1.34
N LEU A 67 -7.27 12.66 -2.61
CA LEU A 67 -6.43 13.42 -3.54
C LEU A 67 -6.96 14.82 -3.83
N GLN A 68 -8.29 15.00 -3.92
CA GLN A 68 -8.91 16.31 -4.03
C GLN A 68 -8.73 17.17 -2.77
N HIS A 69 -8.49 16.55 -1.62
CA HIS A 69 -8.33 17.20 -0.31
C HIS A 69 -6.88 17.23 0.19
N GLY A 70 -5.92 17.07 -0.72
CA GLY A 70 -4.52 17.30 -0.44
C GLY A 70 -3.70 16.07 -0.05
N ALA A 71 -4.15 14.86 -0.32
CA ALA A 71 -3.26 13.71 -0.34
C ALA A 71 -2.34 13.78 -1.57
N ASP A 72 -1.11 13.27 -1.44
CA ASP A 72 -0.11 13.30 -2.50
C ASP A 72 0.10 11.94 -3.15
N MET A 73 -0.27 10.84 -2.47
CA MET A 73 -0.02 9.47 -2.90
C MET A 73 -1.10 8.53 -2.39
N ILE A 74 -1.33 7.44 -3.08
CA ILE A 74 -2.22 6.36 -2.63
C ILE A 74 -1.41 5.10 -2.32
N ASN A 75 -1.64 4.54 -1.12
CA ASN A 75 -1.14 3.25 -0.69
C ASN A 75 -2.30 2.24 -0.71
N ASP A 76 -2.29 1.34 -1.70
CA ASP A 76 -3.36 0.34 -1.85
C ASP A 76 -2.83 -1.06 -1.53
N VAL A 77 -3.14 -1.51 -0.32
CA VAL A 77 -2.71 -2.82 0.20
C VAL A 77 -3.27 -4.02 -0.56
N TYR A 78 -4.21 -3.79 -1.46
CA TYR A 78 -4.80 -4.81 -2.33
C TYR A 78 -4.44 -4.66 -3.81
N GLY A 79 -3.58 -3.70 -4.15
CA GLY A 79 -2.99 -3.55 -5.48
C GLY A 79 -4.01 -3.32 -6.62
N GLY A 80 -5.18 -2.74 -6.32
CA GLY A 80 -6.26 -2.50 -7.28
C GLY A 80 -7.22 -3.68 -7.46
N GLU A 81 -7.00 -4.81 -6.79
CA GLU A 81 -7.86 -5.99 -6.94
C GLU A 81 -9.21 -5.85 -6.22
N ALA A 82 -9.26 -5.06 -5.13
CA ALA A 82 -10.49 -4.82 -4.38
C ALA A 82 -11.42 -3.82 -5.08
N ASP A 83 -10.85 -2.85 -5.82
CA ASP A 83 -11.61 -1.86 -6.58
C ASP A 83 -10.87 -1.53 -7.88
N THR A 84 -11.36 -2.06 -8.99
CA THR A 84 -10.75 -1.94 -10.32
C THR A 84 -10.74 -0.50 -10.86
N CYS A 85 -11.49 0.43 -10.26
CA CYS A 85 -11.48 1.85 -10.59
C CYS A 85 -10.26 2.59 -10.01
N MET A 86 -9.54 1.99 -9.06
CA MET A 86 -8.41 2.62 -8.36
C MET A 86 -7.36 3.17 -9.34
N TRP A 87 -6.97 2.38 -10.33
CA TRP A 87 -5.92 2.79 -11.28
C TRP A 87 -6.36 3.95 -12.19
N ASN A 88 -7.67 4.07 -12.48
CA ASN A 88 -8.20 5.22 -13.21
C ASN A 88 -8.12 6.51 -12.37
N VAL A 89 -8.36 6.41 -11.06
CA VAL A 89 -8.22 7.53 -10.13
C VAL A 89 -6.78 7.99 -10.05
N VAL A 90 -5.85 7.07 -9.80
CA VAL A 90 -4.41 7.38 -9.73
C VAL A 90 -3.91 8.04 -11.02
N LYS A 91 -4.29 7.48 -12.17
CA LYS A 91 -3.97 8.05 -13.49
C LYS A 91 -4.55 9.46 -13.67
N LYS A 92 -5.83 9.66 -13.31
CA LYS A 92 -6.54 10.95 -13.41
C LYS A 92 -5.80 12.06 -12.65
N HIS A 93 -5.36 11.75 -11.43
CA HIS A 93 -4.65 12.70 -10.57
C HIS A 93 -3.16 12.79 -10.84
N ASN A 94 -2.59 11.84 -11.60
CA ASN A 94 -1.16 11.74 -11.92
C ASN A 94 -0.28 11.77 -10.66
N VAL A 95 -0.59 10.93 -9.68
CA VAL A 95 0.08 10.82 -8.38
C VAL A 95 0.81 9.49 -8.24
N PRO A 96 1.81 9.39 -7.33
CA PRO A 96 2.42 8.12 -6.98
C PRO A 96 1.41 7.11 -6.41
N TYR A 97 1.64 5.84 -6.71
CA TYR A 97 0.80 4.72 -6.27
C TYR A 97 1.65 3.59 -5.71
N VAL A 98 1.28 3.06 -4.55
CA VAL A 98 1.91 1.86 -4.00
C VAL A 98 1.12 0.63 -4.44
N LEU A 99 1.77 -0.20 -5.23
CA LEU A 99 1.27 -1.48 -5.71
C LEU A 99 1.71 -2.58 -4.74
N THR A 100 0.80 -3.09 -3.92
CA THR A 100 1.10 -4.13 -2.93
C THR A 100 0.66 -5.51 -3.41
N HIS A 101 1.50 -6.52 -3.18
CA HIS A 101 1.14 -7.93 -3.36
C HIS A 101 0.51 -8.50 -2.10
N SER A 102 -0.77 -8.88 -2.17
CA SER A 102 -1.52 -9.48 -1.05
C SER A 102 -2.04 -10.87 -1.41
N LEU A 103 -1.57 -11.91 -0.72
CA LEU A 103 -2.11 -13.28 -0.87
C LEU A 103 -3.53 -13.41 -0.32
N ALA A 104 -3.99 -12.49 0.51
CA ALA A 104 -5.37 -12.49 1.02
C ALA A 104 -6.41 -12.31 -0.10
N ILE A 105 -6.01 -11.76 -1.26
CA ILE A 105 -6.91 -11.55 -2.42
C ILE A 105 -6.48 -12.37 -3.63
N VAL A 106 -5.18 -12.63 -3.83
CA VAL A 106 -4.61 -13.25 -5.05
C VAL A 106 -4.47 -14.77 -4.94
N ASP A 107 -5.34 -15.45 -4.23
CA ASP A 107 -5.23 -16.89 -3.94
C ASP A 107 -5.47 -17.83 -5.15
N SER A 108 -5.72 -17.32 -6.35
CA SER A 108 -6.07 -18.14 -7.51
C SER A 108 -4.91 -18.93 -8.16
N THR A 109 -3.67 -18.73 -7.70
CA THR A 109 -2.48 -19.35 -8.28
C THR A 109 -1.65 -20.19 -7.27
N ALA A 110 -2.19 -20.46 -6.10
CA ALA A 110 -1.56 -21.34 -5.13
C ALA A 110 -1.33 -22.73 -5.76
N GLY A 111 -0.07 -23.07 -6.01
CA GLY A 111 0.34 -24.33 -6.64
C GLY A 111 0.95 -24.22 -8.04
N GLN A 112 0.95 -23.03 -8.65
CA GLN A 112 1.61 -22.81 -9.95
C GLN A 112 3.07 -22.35 -9.83
N TYR A 113 3.51 -21.98 -8.63
CA TYR A 113 4.84 -21.40 -8.38
C TYR A 113 5.67 -22.27 -7.46
N ASP A 114 6.94 -22.44 -7.81
CA ASP A 114 7.92 -23.15 -6.99
C ASP A 114 8.28 -22.39 -5.70
N SER A 115 8.00 -21.08 -5.64
CA SER A 115 8.30 -20.27 -4.47
C SER A 115 7.41 -19.02 -4.35
N THR A 116 7.24 -18.54 -3.11
CA THR A 116 6.56 -17.28 -2.82
C THR A 116 7.22 -16.08 -3.51
N LEU A 117 8.54 -16.11 -3.68
CA LEU A 117 9.27 -15.05 -4.37
C LEU A 117 8.85 -14.95 -5.83
N SER A 118 8.87 -16.06 -6.59
CA SER A 118 8.49 -16.08 -8.00
C SER A 118 7.05 -15.57 -8.17
N GLN A 119 6.12 -16.07 -7.35
CA GLN A 119 4.73 -15.61 -7.35
C GLN A 119 4.62 -14.10 -7.14
N THR A 120 5.33 -13.58 -6.13
CA THR A 120 5.28 -12.14 -5.82
C THR A 120 5.89 -11.31 -6.94
N LEU A 121 7.03 -11.73 -7.49
CA LEU A 121 7.70 -11.02 -8.58
C LEU A 121 6.84 -10.99 -9.85
N ASP A 122 6.30 -12.13 -10.26
CA ASP A 122 5.48 -12.24 -11.47
C ASP A 122 4.21 -11.39 -11.34
N TYR A 123 3.53 -11.45 -10.19
CA TYR A 123 2.37 -10.60 -9.93
C TYR A 123 2.72 -9.12 -10.05
N LEU A 124 3.76 -8.67 -9.33
CA LEU A 124 4.16 -7.26 -9.34
C LEU A 124 4.61 -6.81 -10.74
N GLN A 125 5.35 -7.65 -11.47
CA GLN A 125 5.81 -7.37 -12.84
C GLN A 125 4.63 -7.19 -13.80
N ASP A 126 3.64 -8.09 -13.74
CA ASP A 126 2.46 -8.04 -14.62
C ASP A 126 1.62 -6.79 -14.35
N ARG A 127 1.33 -6.51 -13.08
CA ARG A 127 0.54 -5.34 -12.67
C ARG A 127 1.27 -4.02 -12.97
N LEU A 128 2.57 -3.97 -12.67
CA LEU A 128 3.41 -2.81 -12.98
C LEU A 128 3.44 -2.52 -14.49
N SER A 129 3.60 -3.56 -15.30
CA SER A 129 3.57 -3.44 -16.76
C SER A 129 2.21 -2.94 -17.27
N TYR A 130 1.12 -3.39 -16.65
CA TYR A 130 -0.22 -2.92 -16.99
C TYR A 130 -0.40 -1.44 -16.60
N LEU A 131 -0.02 -1.05 -15.38
CA LEU A 131 -0.10 0.32 -14.89
C LEU A 131 0.65 1.30 -15.80
N TYR A 132 1.89 1.00 -16.16
CA TYR A 132 2.68 1.84 -17.06
C TYR A 132 2.05 1.95 -18.46
N ARG A 133 1.59 0.86 -19.04
CA ARG A 133 0.87 0.88 -20.33
C ARG A 133 -0.43 1.66 -20.28
N SER A 134 -1.13 1.64 -19.14
CA SER A 134 -2.36 2.41 -18.93
C SER A 134 -2.11 3.90 -18.69
N GLY A 135 -0.85 4.32 -18.46
CA GLY A 135 -0.43 5.71 -18.32
C GLY A 135 -0.24 6.18 -16.87
N VAL A 136 -0.23 5.28 -15.89
CA VAL A 136 0.27 5.58 -14.54
C VAL A 136 1.79 5.66 -14.62
N LYS A 137 2.41 6.69 -14.04
CA LYS A 137 3.84 6.96 -14.22
C LYS A 137 4.70 6.59 -13.02
N ASP A 138 4.20 6.90 -11.84
CA ASP A 138 4.96 6.80 -10.60
C ASP A 138 4.37 5.68 -9.74
N VAL A 139 5.03 4.51 -9.75
CA VAL A 139 4.60 3.33 -9.01
C VAL A 139 5.73 2.85 -8.10
N LEU A 140 5.41 2.69 -6.81
CA LEU A 140 6.23 1.97 -5.85
C LEU A 140 5.68 0.54 -5.73
N VAL A 141 6.55 -0.44 -5.55
CA VAL A 141 6.12 -1.83 -5.33
C VAL A 141 6.35 -2.24 -3.87
N ASP A 142 5.36 -2.92 -3.28
CA ASP A 142 5.47 -3.52 -1.95
C ASP A 142 5.31 -5.05 -2.06
N PRO A 143 6.30 -5.85 -1.65
CA PRO A 143 6.18 -7.30 -1.57
C PRO A 143 5.04 -7.77 -0.66
N GLY A 144 4.49 -6.90 0.16
CA GLY A 144 3.33 -7.15 0.99
C GLY A 144 3.62 -8.06 2.17
N PHE A 145 4.62 -7.75 2.97
CA PHE A 145 4.91 -8.48 4.20
C PHE A 145 3.69 -8.53 5.11
N GLY A 146 3.32 -9.72 5.57
CA GLY A 146 2.19 -9.93 6.48
C GLY A 146 0.81 -10.01 5.80
N PHE A 147 0.67 -9.67 4.53
CA PHE A 147 -0.60 -9.76 3.80
C PHE A 147 -0.83 -11.18 3.26
N GLY A 148 -1.50 -12.02 4.07
CA GLY A 148 -1.82 -13.40 3.74
C GLY A 148 -0.63 -14.37 3.71
N LYS A 149 0.57 -13.92 4.01
CA LYS A 149 1.81 -14.72 3.96
C LYS A 149 2.14 -15.32 5.33
N THR A 150 2.66 -16.55 5.34
CA THR A 150 3.20 -17.18 6.55
C THR A 150 4.47 -16.47 7.03
N VAL A 151 4.90 -16.75 8.25
CA VAL A 151 6.16 -16.21 8.80
C VAL A 151 7.34 -16.61 7.92
N GLU A 152 7.40 -17.89 7.51
CA GLU A 152 8.45 -18.42 6.65
C GLU A 152 8.48 -17.73 5.27
N GLN A 153 7.31 -17.54 4.64
CA GLN A 153 7.19 -16.82 3.38
C GLN A 153 7.69 -15.38 3.50
N ASN A 154 7.34 -14.69 4.59
CA ASN A 154 7.81 -13.33 4.84
C ASN A 154 9.34 -13.29 4.98
N TYR A 155 9.95 -14.22 5.72
CA TYR A 155 11.42 -14.30 5.83
C TYR A 155 12.09 -14.67 4.50
N THR A 156 11.47 -15.49 3.69
CA THR A 156 11.98 -15.82 2.35
C THR A 156 12.05 -14.57 1.48
N LEU A 157 11.00 -13.76 1.45
CA LEU A 157 10.99 -12.48 0.72
C LEU A 157 12.01 -11.49 1.28
N LEU A 158 12.14 -11.40 2.61
CA LEU A 158 13.09 -10.48 3.25
C LEU A 158 14.54 -10.84 2.94
N ARG A 159 14.90 -12.12 2.96
CA ARG A 159 16.24 -12.59 2.60
C ARG A 159 16.61 -12.33 1.14
N GLN A 160 15.62 -12.25 0.28
CA GLN A 160 15.78 -12.11 -1.18
C GLN A 160 15.28 -10.75 -1.67
N LEU A 161 15.24 -9.76 -0.78
CA LEU A 161 14.68 -8.44 -1.05
C LEU A 161 15.38 -7.74 -2.23
N GLU A 162 16.69 -7.97 -2.38
CA GLU A 162 17.49 -7.42 -3.47
C GLU A 162 16.99 -7.83 -4.87
N LEU A 163 16.35 -9.01 -4.99
CA LEU A 163 15.84 -9.48 -6.28
C LEU A 163 14.68 -8.65 -6.82
N PHE A 164 14.00 -7.89 -5.97
CA PHE A 164 12.95 -6.97 -6.41
C PHE A 164 13.47 -5.80 -7.25
N HIS A 165 14.78 -5.51 -7.25
CA HIS A 165 15.38 -4.52 -8.14
C HIS A 165 15.18 -4.83 -9.63
N VAL A 166 14.90 -6.09 -9.99
CA VAL A 166 14.57 -6.47 -11.37
C VAL A 166 13.33 -5.74 -11.90
N LEU A 167 12.42 -5.35 -11.01
CA LEU A 167 11.18 -4.61 -11.35
C LEU A 167 11.45 -3.16 -11.77
N ARG A 168 12.64 -2.62 -11.49
CA ARG A 168 13.03 -1.24 -11.83
C ARG A 168 12.05 -0.18 -11.32
N ALA A 169 11.41 -0.44 -10.19
CA ALA A 169 10.53 0.46 -9.47
C ALA A 169 11.05 0.67 -8.04
N PRO A 170 10.79 1.81 -7.39
CA PRO A 170 11.10 2.00 -5.99
C PRO A 170 10.40 0.96 -5.13
N LEU A 171 11.07 0.49 -4.07
CA LEU A 171 10.57 -0.55 -3.20
C LEU A 171 10.11 0.04 -1.86
N LEU A 172 8.87 -0.23 -1.49
CA LEU A 172 8.34 0.04 -0.16
C LEU A 172 8.41 -1.25 0.67
N VAL A 173 8.92 -1.16 1.89
CA VAL A 173 9.10 -2.31 2.79
C VAL A 173 8.44 -2.04 4.13
N GLY A 174 7.25 -2.58 4.32
CA GLY A 174 6.48 -2.46 5.56
C GLY A 174 6.71 -3.63 6.50
N VAL A 175 7.64 -3.52 7.46
CA VAL A 175 7.93 -4.59 8.43
C VAL A 175 7.59 -4.22 9.88
N SER A 176 7.41 -2.93 10.17
CA SER A 176 7.15 -2.45 11.54
C SER A 176 5.90 -3.08 12.15
N ARG A 177 6.02 -3.54 13.40
CA ARG A 177 4.92 -4.14 14.18
C ARG A 177 4.23 -5.34 13.53
N LYS A 178 4.87 -6.00 12.54
CA LYS A 178 4.34 -7.21 11.91
C LYS A 178 4.70 -8.45 12.73
N SER A 179 3.79 -9.43 12.70
CA SER A 179 3.92 -10.66 13.52
C SER A 179 5.21 -11.43 13.29
N MET A 180 5.77 -11.34 12.09
CA MET A 180 7.06 -11.95 11.76
C MET A 180 8.23 -11.44 12.62
N LEU A 181 8.11 -10.24 13.25
CA LEU A 181 9.19 -9.68 14.06
C LEU A 181 9.08 -10.03 15.55
N TYR A 182 7.88 -10.33 16.06
CA TYR A 182 7.67 -10.59 17.48
C TYR A 182 7.17 -12.01 17.80
N LYS A 183 6.79 -12.80 16.79
CA LYS A 183 6.57 -14.23 16.96
C LYS A 183 7.88 -14.94 16.63
N PRO A 184 8.57 -15.54 17.61
CA PRO A 184 9.75 -16.34 17.31
C PRO A 184 9.40 -17.51 16.38
N LEU A 185 10.34 -17.85 15.53
CA LEU A 185 10.31 -19.05 14.70
C LEU A 185 10.34 -20.30 15.57
#